data_c21707fb11feb27db113508c29beaa69
#
_entry.id   c21707fb11feb27db113508c29beaa69
#
_cell.length_a   1.000
_cell.length_b   1.000
_cell.length_c   1.000
_cell.angle_alpha   90.00
_cell.angle_beta   90.00
_cell.angle_gamma   90.00
#
_symmetry.space_group_name_H-M   'P 1'
#
loop_
_entity.id
_entity.type
_entity.pdbx_description
1 polymer ?
#
loop_
_entity_poly.entity_id
_entity_poly.type
_entity_poly.pdbx_seq_one_letter_code
_entity_poly.pdbx_strand_id
1 'polypeptide(L)'
;MSDTKRPPTLLTAADIAAIPPRQRVHQFNSNAVRLTRTLGEVVGLQRIGVHIVRLEPGRESTQFHYHDADEEFLYILEGRAIAEIGDERFEVGAGDFMGFATPSPAHTLINTFDQDLVYLMAGERNPNDIVHYPKIRRSMIKGPGVRRWFDWDALHDV
;
A
#
# COMPACT_ATOMS: atom_id res chain seq x y z
N MET A 1 14.58 39.58 -0.19
CA MET A 1 14.67 38.12 -0.40
C MET A 1 13.61 37.75 -1.40
N SER A 2 14.00 37.28 -2.60
CA SER A 2 13.02 36.92 -3.64
C SER A 2 12.20 35.76 -3.15
N ASP A 3 10.89 35.94 -3.07
CA ASP A 3 9.90 34.92 -2.81
C ASP A 3 9.85 34.02 -4.07
N THR A 4 10.87 33.16 -4.21
CA THR A 4 10.91 32.19 -5.30
C THR A 4 9.77 31.19 -5.03
N LYS A 5 8.65 31.42 -5.70
CA LYS A 5 7.48 30.55 -5.68
C LYS A 5 7.94 29.12 -5.99
N ARG A 6 7.91 28.23 -4.98
CA ARG A 6 8.29 26.83 -5.15
C ARG A 6 7.46 26.17 -6.27
N PRO A 7 8.07 25.32 -7.10
CA PRO A 7 7.31 24.59 -8.11
C PRO A 7 6.31 23.64 -7.41
N PRO A 8 5.13 23.43 -7.99
CA PRO A 8 4.10 22.53 -7.41
C PRO A 8 4.55 21.07 -7.27
N THR A 9 5.65 20.72 -7.92
CA THR A 9 6.27 19.39 -7.87
C THR A 9 7.15 19.15 -6.64
N LEU A 10 7.41 20.18 -5.82
CA LEU A 10 8.22 20.08 -4.62
C LEU A 10 7.36 20.15 -3.36
N LEU A 11 7.36 19.07 -2.59
CA LEU A 11 6.82 19.02 -1.24
C LEU A 11 7.96 19.02 -0.23
N THR A 12 7.99 20.00 0.65
CA THR A 12 8.89 19.97 1.81
C THR A 12 8.35 19.05 2.90
N ALA A 13 9.18 18.74 3.90
CA ALA A 13 8.71 17.97 5.06
C ALA A 13 7.50 18.64 5.76
N ALA A 14 7.49 19.98 5.83
CA ALA A 14 6.38 20.75 6.40
C ALA A 14 5.10 20.61 5.55
N ASP A 15 5.22 20.64 4.21
CA ASP A 15 4.09 20.43 3.31
C ASP A 15 3.52 19.01 3.48
N ILE A 16 4.38 18.00 3.56
CA ILE A 16 3.99 16.60 3.78
C ILE A 16 3.29 16.45 5.13
N ALA A 17 3.83 17.05 6.19
CA ALA A 17 3.21 17.01 7.51
C ALA A 17 1.82 17.65 7.54
N ALA A 18 1.60 18.70 6.72
CA ALA A 18 0.32 19.38 6.59
C ALA A 18 -0.74 18.61 5.77
N ILE A 19 -0.36 17.58 5.00
CA ILE A 19 -1.32 16.74 4.28
C ILE A 19 -2.14 15.95 5.32
N PRO A 20 -3.46 16.14 5.38
CA PRO A 20 -4.28 15.37 6.33
C PRO A 20 -4.26 13.88 5.97
N PRO A 21 -3.96 13.00 6.93
CA PRO A 21 -3.99 11.58 6.68
C PRO A 21 -5.43 11.11 6.44
N ARG A 22 -5.62 10.25 5.44
CA ARG A 22 -6.90 9.60 5.17
C ARG A 22 -6.88 8.20 5.74
N GLN A 23 -7.89 7.87 6.55
CA GLN A 23 -8.08 6.50 7.00
C GLN A 23 -8.55 5.62 5.84
N ARG A 24 -7.90 4.48 5.70
CA ARG A 24 -8.28 3.42 4.76
C ARG A 24 -8.54 2.14 5.53
N VAL A 25 -9.70 1.55 5.33
CA VAL A 25 -10.07 0.25 5.89
C VAL A 25 -10.34 -0.70 4.73
N HIS A 26 -9.75 -1.88 4.77
CA HIS A 26 -10.01 -2.88 3.73
C HIS A 26 -11.42 -3.47 3.93
N GLN A 27 -12.22 -3.55 2.87
CA GLN A 27 -13.63 -3.95 2.98
C GLN A 27 -13.87 -5.38 3.51
N PHE A 28 -12.87 -6.28 3.40
CA PHE A 28 -12.94 -7.66 3.90
C PHE A 28 -11.98 -7.93 5.07
N ASN A 29 -11.38 -6.88 5.65
CA ASN A 29 -10.52 -7.00 6.80
C ASN A 29 -10.61 -5.74 7.65
N SER A 30 -11.47 -5.76 8.66
CA SER A 30 -11.68 -4.61 9.55
C SER A 30 -10.44 -4.25 10.39
N ASN A 31 -9.44 -5.16 10.48
CA ASN A 31 -8.17 -4.90 11.15
C ASN A 31 -7.14 -4.24 10.21
N ALA A 32 -7.34 -4.34 8.90
CA ALA A 32 -6.50 -3.67 7.92
C ALA A 32 -6.89 -2.17 7.83
N VAL A 33 -6.37 -1.40 8.78
CA VAL A 33 -6.63 0.03 8.95
C VAL A 33 -5.32 0.78 8.87
N ARG A 34 -5.21 1.70 7.92
CA ARG A 34 -4.02 2.54 7.72
C ARG A 34 -4.38 4.01 7.57
N LEU A 35 -3.49 4.88 8.04
CA LEU A 35 -3.55 6.32 7.88
C LEU A 35 -2.59 6.73 6.78
N THR A 36 -3.10 7.25 5.67
CA THR A 36 -2.35 7.43 4.42
C THR A 36 -2.29 8.90 4.02
N ARG A 37 -1.08 9.43 3.80
CA ARG A 37 -0.84 10.71 3.11
C ARG A 37 -0.45 10.44 1.66
N THR A 38 -1.23 10.95 0.72
CA THR A 38 -1.08 10.68 -0.72
C THR A 38 -0.18 11.71 -1.37
N LEU A 39 1.14 11.50 -1.39
CA LEU A 39 2.11 12.44 -1.93
C LEU A 39 1.98 12.58 -3.44
N GLY A 40 1.88 11.44 -4.13
CA GLY A 40 1.80 11.40 -5.60
C GLY A 40 0.62 12.18 -6.15
N GLU A 41 -0.54 12.10 -5.52
CA GLU A 41 -1.74 12.83 -5.92
C GLU A 41 -1.57 14.35 -5.79
N VAL A 42 -0.91 14.80 -4.72
CA VAL A 42 -0.69 16.24 -4.47
C VAL A 42 0.20 16.87 -5.56
N VAL A 43 1.18 16.12 -6.07
CA VAL A 43 2.07 16.59 -7.15
C VAL A 43 1.62 16.17 -8.55
N GLY A 44 0.46 15.53 -8.67
CA GLY A 44 -0.16 15.20 -9.96
C GLY A 44 0.37 13.93 -10.64
N LEU A 45 1.01 13.00 -9.91
CA LEU A 45 1.40 11.69 -10.44
C LEU A 45 0.14 10.85 -10.71
N GLN A 46 0.05 10.28 -11.90
CA GLN A 46 -1.11 9.48 -12.33
C GLN A 46 -0.80 7.99 -12.45
N ARG A 47 0.40 7.65 -12.94
CA ARG A 47 0.78 6.26 -13.25
C ARG A 47 1.41 5.52 -12.07
N ILE A 48 1.84 6.26 -11.05
CA ILE A 48 2.43 5.70 -9.83
C ILE A 48 1.74 6.31 -8.61
N GLY A 49 1.35 5.49 -7.66
CA GLY A 49 0.92 5.91 -6.33
C GLY A 49 2.13 6.06 -5.42
N VAL A 50 2.25 7.18 -4.71
CA VAL A 50 3.32 7.39 -3.71
C VAL A 50 2.68 7.90 -2.43
N HIS A 51 2.90 7.18 -1.34
CA HIS A 51 2.21 7.44 -0.08
C HIS A 51 3.14 7.28 1.11
N ILE A 52 2.96 8.14 2.13
CA ILE A 52 3.43 7.85 3.49
C ILE A 52 2.26 7.25 4.26
N VAL A 53 2.49 6.09 4.82
CA VAL A 53 1.49 5.32 5.56
C VAL A 53 1.92 5.17 7.01
N ARG A 54 0.99 5.41 7.93
CA ARG A 54 1.12 5.09 9.34
C ARG A 54 0.19 3.94 9.68
N LEU A 55 0.76 2.93 10.33
CA LEU A 55 0.06 1.75 10.80
C LEU A 55 0.16 1.67 12.32
N GLU A 56 -0.95 1.86 13.00
CA GLU A 56 -1.02 1.84 14.45
C GLU A 56 -0.78 0.43 15.02
N PRO A 57 -0.39 0.29 16.30
CA PRO A 57 -0.26 -0.99 16.97
C PRO A 57 -1.48 -1.91 16.77
N GLY A 58 -1.22 -3.19 16.52
CA GLY A 58 -2.24 -4.22 16.30
C GLY A 58 -2.91 -4.20 14.93
N ARG A 59 -2.54 -3.28 14.03
CA ARG A 59 -3.17 -3.15 12.71
C ARG A 59 -2.39 -3.86 11.62
N GLU A 60 -3.10 -4.19 10.54
CA GLU A 60 -2.57 -4.73 9.30
C GLU A 60 -2.58 -3.67 8.19
N SER A 61 -1.59 -3.71 7.29
CA SER A 61 -1.50 -2.71 6.20
C SER A 61 -2.60 -2.89 5.17
N THR A 62 -2.96 -4.14 4.89
CA THR A 62 -3.99 -4.52 3.93
C THR A 62 -4.35 -5.99 4.15
N GLN A 63 -5.33 -6.52 3.43
CA GLN A 63 -5.53 -7.96 3.28
C GLN A 63 -4.34 -8.55 2.53
N PHE A 64 -3.84 -9.72 2.96
CA PHE A 64 -2.77 -10.48 2.29
C PHE A 64 -3.08 -10.67 0.81
N HIS A 65 -2.21 -10.17 -0.09
CA HIS A 65 -2.50 -10.04 -1.52
C HIS A 65 -1.25 -10.06 -2.39
N TYR A 66 -1.46 -10.27 -3.69
CA TYR A 66 -0.48 -10.02 -4.75
C TYR A 66 -1.16 -9.45 -6.01
N HIS A 67 -0.35 -8.89 -6.90
CA HIS A 67 -0.78 -8.25 -8.15
C HIS A 67 -0.32 -9.06 -9.36
N ASP A 68 -1.12 -9.03 -10.43
CA ASP A 68 -0.71 -9.60 -11.72
C ASP A 68 0.15 -8.65 -12.56
N ALA A 69 -0.09 -7.35 -12.44
CA ALA A 69 0.55 -6.35 -13.30
C ALA A 69 1.23 -5.20 -12.55
N ASP A 70 0.70 -4.76 -11.40
CA ASP A 70 1.30 -3.65 -10.65
C ASP A 70 2.52 -4.12 -9.86
N GLU A 71 3.67 -3.49 -10.09
CA GLU A 71 4.81 -3.59 -9.19
C GLU A 71 4.68 -2.58 -8.06
N GLU A 72 5.11 -2.95 -6.86
CA GLU A 72 5.11 -2.06 -5.70
C GLU A 72 6.32 -2.27 -4.81
N PHE A 73 6.62 -1.26 -4.00
CA PHE A 73 7.62 -1.38 -2.95
C PHE A 73 7.18 -0.67 -1.67
N LEU A 74 7.78 -1.12 -0.58
CA LEU A 74 7.66 -0.53 0.74
C LEU A 74 9.06 -0.24 1.29
N TYR A 75 9.25 0.94 1.89
CA TYR A 75 10.46 1.31 2.59
C TYR A 75 10.11 1.78 4.00
N ILE A 76 10.61 1.11 5.02
CA ILE A 76 10.29 1.42 6.41
C ILE A 76 11.05 2.67 6.84
N LEU A 77 10.33 3.67 7.30
CA LEU A 77 10.87 4.95 7.78
C LEU A 77 11.06 4.94 9.30
N GLU A 78 10.07 4.42 10.03
CA GLU A 78 10.07 4.41 11.50
C GLU A 78 9.30 3.17 12.00
N GLY A 79 9.67 2.69 13.19
CA GLY A 79 9.01 1.57 13.85
C GLY A 79 9.44 0.21 13.32
N ARG A 80 8.65 -0.81 13.66
CA ARG A 80 8.86 -2.21 13.27
C ARG A 80 7.54 -2.88 12.93
N ALA A 81 7.60 -3.92 12.12
CA ALA A 81 6.45 -4.74 11.77
C ALA A 81 6.87 -6.19 11.49
N ILE A 82 5.90 -7.07 11.37
CA ILE A 82 6.07 -8.37 10.75
C ILE A 82 5.63 -8.26 9.29
N ALA A 83 6.55 -8.52 8.37
CA ALA A 83 6.25 -8.72 6.97
C ALA A 83 5.87 -10.19 6.76
N GLU A 84 4.66 -10.46 6.33
CA GLU A 84 4.23 -11.77 5.86
C GLU A 84 4.39 -11.79 4.33
N ILE A 85 5.24 -12.68 3.82
CA ILE A 85 5.59 -12.79 2.40
C ILE A 85 5.53 -14.27 2.01
N GLY A 86 4.55 -14.65 1.20
CA GLY A 86 4.26 -16.05 0.94
C GLY A 86 3.91 -16.78 2.23
N ASP A 87 4.61 -17.86 2.51
CA ASP A 87 4.41 -18.67 3.72
C ASP A 87 5.35 -18.29 4.88
N GLU A 88 6.18 -17.26 4.69
CA GLU A 88 7.21 -16.86 5.65
C GLU A 88 6.88 -15.53 6.32
N ARG A 89 7.46 -15.32 7.50
CA ARG A 89 7.32 -14.10 8.29
C ARG A 89 8.68 -13.56 8.70
N PHE A 90 8.87 -12.26 8.48
CA PHE A 90 10.11 -11.56 8.78
C PHE A 90 9.82 -10.35 9.66
N GLU A 91 10.61 -10.13 10.71
CA GLU A 91 10.62 -8.84 11.36
C GLU A 91 11.36 -7.83 10.48
N VAL A 92 10.72 -6.67 10.23
CA VAL A 92 11.26 -5.57 9.45
C VAL A 92 11.23 -4.29 10.27
N GLY A 93 12.19 -3.39 10.04
CA GLY A 93 12.32 -2.14 10.76
C GLY A 93 12.85 -0.99 9.89
N ALA A 94 13.09 0.15 10.52
CA ALA A 94 13.54 1.35 9.84
C ALA A 94 14.81 1.09 9.00
N GLY A 95 14.76 1.45 7.71
CA GLY A 95 15.81 1.22 6.72
C GLY A 95 15.60 -0.03 5.85
N ASP A 96 14.67 -0.93 6.21
CA ASP A 96 14.39 -2.11 5.40
C ASP A 96 13.53 -1.76 4.18
N PHE A 97 13.82 -2.47 3.10
CA PHE A 97 13.14 -2.32 1.80
C PHE A 97 12.54 -3.66 1.36
N MET A 98 11.32 -3.61 0.88
CA MET A 98 10.62 -4.73 0.25
C MET A 98 10.13 -4.31 -1.14
N GLY A 99 10.48 -5.07 -2.17
CA GLY A 99 10.02 -4.86 -3.54
C GLY A 99 9.26 -6.07 -4.05
N PHE A 100 8.12 -5.83 -4.67
CA PHE A 100 7.22 -6.86 -5.19
C PHE A 100 7.05 -6.66 -6.69
N ALA A 101 7.98 -7.28 -7.43
CA ALA A 101 7.88 -7.40 -8.89
C ALA A 101 6.82 -8.44 -9.26
N THR A 102 6.23 -8.34 -10.43
CA THR A 102 5.24 -9.31 -10.90
C THR A 102 5.90 -10.45 -11.71
N PRO A 103 5.55 -11.72 -11.45
CA PRO A 103 4.71 -12.21 -10.37
C PRO A 103 5.42 -12.19 -9.01
N SER A 104 4.74 -11.73 -7.97
CA SER A 104 5.29 -11.72 -6.61
C SER A 104 4.56 -12.70 -5.69
N PRO A 105 5.19 -13.15 -4.58
CA PRO A 105 4.45 -13.79 -3.51
C PRO A 105 3.44 -12.81 -2.90
N ALA A 106 2.33 -13.34 -2.41
CA ALA A 106 1.37 -12.54 -1.66
C ALA A 106 2.01 -12.00 -0.37
N HIS A 107 1.61 -10.80 0.04
CA HIS A 107 2.25 -10.13 1.17
C HIS A 107 1.29 -9.21 1.93
N THR A 108 1.68 -8.88 3.16
CA THR A 108 1.10 -7.83 4.01
C THR A 108 2.08 -7.44 5.12
N LEU A 109 1.89 -6.27 5.74
CA LEU A 109 2.56 -5.89 6.98
C LEU A 109 1.59 -5.97 8.15
N ILE A 110 2.07 -6.46 9.28
CA ILE A 110 1.33 -6.56 10.54
C ILE A 110 2.13 -5.85 11.62
N ASN A 111 1.57 -4.80 12.20
CA ASN A 111 2.19 -4.11 13.32
C ASN A 111 1.81 -4.83 14.63
N THR A 112 2.65 -5.75 15.06
CA THR A 112 2.47 -6.48 16.34
C THR A 112 3.17 -5.81 17.51
N PHE A 113 3.81 -4.66 17.29
CA PHE A 113 4.57 -3.90 18.28
C PHE A 113 3.70 -2.81 18.92
N ASP A 114 4.23 -2.14 19.92
CA ASP A 114 3.57 -1.11 20.73
C ASP A 114 3.75 0.33 20.20
N GLN A 115 4.51 0.49 19.11
CA GLN A 115 4.77 1.77 18.45
C GLN A 115 4.18 1.80 17.04
N ASP A 116 3.90 2.99 16.55
CA ASP A 116 3.49 3.17 15.17
C ASP A 116 4.58 2.71 14.19
N LEU A 117 4.17 2.04 13.13
CA LEU A 117 4.99 1.83 11.96
C LEU A 117 4.73 2.95 10.95
N VAL A 118 5.79 3.56 10.43
CA VAL A 118 5.70 4.53 9.33
C VAL A 118 6.51 4.03 8.15
N TYR A 119 5.92 4.01 6.97
CA TYR A 119 6.60 3.54 5.77
C TYR A 119 6.21 4.35 4.53
N LEU A 120 7.14 4.45 3.59
CA LEU A 120 6.89 4.89 2.24
C LEU A 120 6.38 3.70 1.43
N MET A 121 5.27 3.88 0.74
CA MET A 121 4.70 2.92 -0.19
C MET A 121 4.61 3.56 -1.57
N ALA A 122 5.11 2.88 -2.58
CA ALA A 122 4.87 3.25 -3.96
C ALA A 122 4.54 2.02 -4.80
N GLY A 123 3.63 2.21 -5.74
CA GLY A 123 3.19 1.16 -6.64
C GLY A 123 2.58 1.71 -7.91
N GLU A 124 2.62 0.93 -8.94
CA GLU A 124 2.01 1.25 -10.22
C GLU A 124 0.50 1.38 -10.12
N ARG A 125 -0.09 2.03 -11.08
CA ARG A 125 -1.54 2.18 -11.24
C ARG A 125 -1.97 1.68 -12.61
N ASN A 126 -1.66 0.40 -12.89
CA ASN A 126 -2.09 -0.22 -14.13
C ASN A 126 -3.63 -0.31 -14.16
N PRO A 127 -4.29 0.20 -15.20
CA PRO A 127 -5.75 0.16 -15.28
C PRO A 127 -6.32 -1.24 -15.49
N ASN A 128 -5.47 -2.23 -15.83
CA ASN A 128 -5.88 -3.61 -16.12
C ASN A 128 -5.27 -4.61 -15.14
N ASP A 129 -4.90 -4.18 -13.93
CA ASP A 129 -4.35 -5.06 -12.92
C ASP A 129 -5.41 -5.93 -12.25
N ILE A 130 -5.02 -7.15 -11.87
CA ILE A 130 -5.83 -8.03 -11.03
C ILE A 130 -5.11 -8.20 -9.71
N VAL A 131 -5.83 -7.96 -8.62
CA VAL A 131 -5.32 -8.15 -7.26
C VAL A 131 -5.94 -9.40 -6.68
N HIS A 132 -5.11 -10.35 -6.26
CA HIS A 132 -5.53 -11.62 -5.68
C HIS A 132 -5.38 -11.61 -4.16
N TYR A 133 -6.38 -12.14 -3.47
CA TYR A 133 -6.45 -12.22 -2.01
C TYR A 133 -6.62 -13.69 -1.59
N PRO A 134 -5.52 -14.47 -1.55
CA PRO A 134 -5.62 -15.94 -1.41
C PRO A 134 -6.26 -16.38 -0.09
N LYS A 135 -6.03 -15.68 1.01
CA LYS A 135 -6.61 -16.06 2.32
C LYS A 135 -8.13 -15.95 2.38
N ILE A 136 -8.72 -15.13 1.53
CA ILE A 136 -10.18 -14.94 1.44
C ILE A 136 -10.77 -15.48 0.14
N ARG A 137 -9.95 -16.12 -0.71
CA ARG A 137 -10.33 -16.72 -1.99
C ARG A 137 -11.10 -15.77 -2.89
N ARG A 138 -10.58 -14.52 -3.03
CA ARG A 138 -11.17 -13.46 -3.85
C ARG A 138 -10.14 -12.78 -4.72
N SER A 139 -10.61 -12.22 -5.84
CA SER A 139 -9.81 -11.33 -6.67
C SER A 139 -10.58 -10.05 -6.98
N MET A 140 -9.83 -8.97 -7.18
CA MET A 140 -10.37 -7.69 -7.61
C MET A 140 -9.78 -7.36 -8.98
N ILE A 141 -10.63 -7.20 -9.98
CA ILE A 141 -10.24 -6.70 -11.30
C ILE A 141 -10.32 -5.18 -11.30
N LYS A 142 -9.23 -4.52 -11.67
CA LYS A 142 -9.20 -3.11 -12.00
C LYS A 142 -9.44 -2.95 -13.50
N GLY A 143 -10.34 -2.04 -13.86
CA GLY A 143 -10.56 -1.62 -15.23
C GLY A 143 -10.76 -0.10 -15.27
N PRO A 144 -10.82 0.55 -16.43
CA PRO A 144 -11.02 1.99 -16.54
C PRO A 144 -12.29 2.43 -15.80
N GLY A 145 -12.12 3.09 -14.64
CA GLY A 145 -13.21 3.56 -13.80
C GLY A 145 -14.01 2.48 -13.05
N VAL A 146 -13.56 1.22 -13.07
CA VAL A 146 -14.32 0.09 -12.50
C VAL A 146 -13.40 -0.76 -11.62
N ARG A 147 -13.93 -1.19 -10.48
CA ARG A 147 -13.35 -2.24 -9.63
C ARG A 147 -14.42 -3.28 -9.38
N ARG A 148 -14.13 -4.54 -9.70
CA ARG A 148 -15.06 -5.67 -9.52
C ARG A 148 -14.39 -6.77 -8.73
N TRP A 149 -15.13 -7.33 -7.77
CA TRP A 149 -14.71 -8.45 -6.96
C TRP A 149 -15.27 -9.75 -7.49
N PHE A 150 -14.48 -10.80 -7.40
CA PHE A 150 -14.85 -12.17 -7.79
C PHE A 150 -14.51 -13.12 -6.66
N ASP A 151 -15.43 -13.99 -6.35
CA ASP A 151 -15.17 -15.15 -5.50
C ASP A 151 -14.57 -16.26 -6.35
N TRP A 152 -13.50 -16.88 -5.91
CA TRP A 152 -12.86 -17.98 -6.65
C TRP A 152 -13.80 -19.18 -6.78
N ASP A 153 -14.64 -19.42 -5.77
CA ASP A 153 -15.60 -20.53 -5.78
C ASP A 153 -16.77 -20.32 -6.78
N ALA A 154 -16.93 -19.11 -7.32
CA ALA A 154 -17.90 -18.79 -8.35
C ALA A 154 -17.33 -18.87 -9.78
N LEU A 155 -16.01 -19.12 -9.92
CA LEU A 155 -15.35 -19.29 -11.22
C LEU A 155 -15.43 -20.79 -11.62
N HIS A 156 -15.80 -21.02 -12.86
CA HIS A 156 -15.80 -22.35 -13.46
C HIS A 156 -14.79 -22.39 -14.60
N ASP A 157 -13.98 -23.43 -14.64
CA ASP A 157 -13.10 -23.68 -15.78
C ASP A 157 -13.93 -23.92 -17.03
N VAL A 158 -13.47 -23.38 -18.16
CA VAL A 158 -14.17 -23.47 -19.46
C VAL A 158 -13.50 -24.56 -20.30
#